data_9bd096fd76417d3aac8631f52e9a152a
#
_entry.id   9bd096fd76417d3aac8631f52e9a152a
#
_cell.length_a   1.000
_cell.length_b   1.000
_cell.length_c   1.000
_cell.angle_alpha   90.00
_cell.angle_beta   90.00
_cell.angle_gamma   90.00
#
_symmetry.space_group_name_H-M   'P 1'
#
loop_
_entity.id
_entity.type
_entity.pdbx_description
1 polymer ?
#
loop_
_entity_poly.entity_id
_entity_poly.type
_entity_poly.pdbx_seq_one_letter_code
_entity_poly.pdbx_strand_id
1 'polypeptide(L)'
;MDANSPSARVCVVGAGPCGLTTVKNLLAESIDFVCYEEASAVGGNWVYDDSSDRRSVYKATRLISSKRLSEFEDFPMPEDYPDFPSHRQMLDYFNAYAARFNLLPKVVLNTRVESAKRMGDGKWSVGPSCSLRCRRIHWRS
;
A
#
# COMPACT_ATOMS: atom_id res chain seq x y z
N MET A 1 -17.62 -26.35 -4.93
CA MET A 1 -18.41 -25.24 -5.54
C MET A 1 -18.56 -24.16 -4.46
N ASP A 2 -17.56 -23.28 -4.33
CA ASP A 2 -17.65 -22.17 -3.37
C ASP A 2 -17.95 -20.90 -4.15
N ALA A 3 -19.24 -20.68 -4.34
CA ALA A 3 -19.80 -19.51 -5.01
C ALA A 3 -20.04 -18.40 -3.97
N ASN A 4 -18.98 -17.93 -3.29
CA ASN A 4 -19.10 -16.71 -2.50
C ASN A 4 -17.75 -16.08 -2.17
N SER A 5 -16.96 -15.76 -3.19
CA SER A 5 -15.93 -14.73 -3.01
C SER A 5 -16.65 -13.38 -3.01
N PRO A 6 -16.63 -12.62 -1.91
CA PRO A 6 -17.25 -11.31 -1.89
C PRO A 6 -16.60 -10.47 -2.99
N SER A 7 -17.38 -9.89 -3.89
CA SER A 7 -16.86 -8.97 -4.88
C SER A 7 -16.32 -7.75 -4.12
N ALA A 8 -15.00 -7.55 -4.14
CA ALA A 8 -14.40 -6.40 -3.49
C ALA A 8 -15.01 -5.11 -4.08
N ARG A 9 -15.48 -4.21 -3.21
CA ARG A 9 -16.08 -2.93 -3.64
C ARG A 9 -15.03 -1.92 -4.06
N VAL A 10 -13.80 -2.00 -3.48
CA VAL A 10 -12.70 -1.07 -3.73
C VAL A 10 -11.43 -1.84 -4.06
N CYS A 11 -10.70 -1.38 -5.07
CA CYS A 11 -9.34 -1.82 -5.36
C CYS A 11 -8.37 -0.69 -5.01
N VAL A 12 -7.45 -0.95 -4.08
CA VAL A 12 -6.35 -0.06 -3.72
C VAL A 12 -5.11 -0.50 -4.48
N VAL A 13 -4.49 0.43 -5.20
CA VAL A 13 -3.27 0.17 -5.99
C VAL A 13 -2.09 0.84 -5.31
N GLY A 14 -1.16 0.03 -4.83
CA GLY A 14 0.03 0.44 -4.08
C GLY A 14 -0.19 0.47 -2.57
N ALA A 15 0.81 0.01 -1.81
CA ALA A 15 0.85 0.03 -0.35
C ALA A 15 1.94 0.99 0.18
N GLY A 16 2.12 2.12 -0.49
CA GLY A 16 2.84 3.27 0.06
C GLY A 16 2.03 3.96 1.18
N PRO A 17 2.50 5.11 1.71
CA PRO A 17 1.81 5.81 2.80
C PRO A 17 0.32 6.04 2.55
N CYS A 18 -0.05 6.54 1.37
CA CYS A 18 -1.45 6.78 1.01
C CYS A 18 -2.27 5.48 0.92
N GLY A 19 -1.69 4.39 0.38
CA GLY A 19 -2.35 3.09 0.31
C GLY A 19 -2.60 2.51 1.70
N LEU A 20 -1.62 2.60 2.60
CA LEU A 20 -1.73 2.12 3.97
C LEU A 20 -2.85 2.86 4.74
N THR A 21 -2.91 4.19 4.64
CA THR A 21 -3.99 4.97 5.29
C THR A 21 -5.35 4.66 4.68
N THR A 22 -5.42 4.47 3.35
CA THR A 22 -6.64 4.05 2.67
C THR A 22 -7.13 2.69 3.17
N VAL A 23 -6.24 1.69 3.21
CA VAL A 23 -6.56 0.33 3.72
C VAL A 23 -7.04 0.38 5.16
N LYS A 24 -6.37 1.16 6.02
CA LYS A 24 -6.77 1.34 7.42
C LYS A 24 -8.19 1.91 7.53
N ASN A 25 -8.52 2.94 6.77
CA ASN A 25 -9.83 3.56 6.81
C ASN A 25 -10.93 2.65 6.22
N LEU A 26 -10.65 1.94 5.13
CA LEU A 26 -11.59 0.94 4.58
C LEU A 26 -11.89 -0.18 5.59
N LEU A 27 -10.88 -0.63 6.35
CA LEU A 27 -11.07 -1.60 7.44
C LEU A 27 -11.94 -1.03 8.56
N ALA A 28 -11.69 0.21 8.97
CA ALA A 28 -12.46 0.86 10.03
C ALA A 28 -13.94 1.02 9.65
N GLU A 29 -14.22 1.31 8.39
CA GLU A 29 -15.58 1.47 7.84
C GLU A 29 -16.22 0.14 7.39
N SER A 30 -15.54 -0.99 7.58
CA SER A 30 -16.02 -2.32 7.15
C SER A 30 -16.36 -2.38 5.65
N ILE A 31 -15.62 -1.66 4.82
CA ILE A 31 -15.77 -1.65 3.37
C ILE A 31 -14.89 -2.75 2.78
N ASP A 32 -15.48 -3.61 1.95
CA ASP A 32 -14.74 -4.67 1.26
C ASP A 32 -13.75 -4.07 0.26
N PHE A 33 -12.52 -4.58 0.28
CA PHE A 33 -11.47 -4.12 -0.62
C PHE A 33 -10.43 -5.21 -0.92
N VAL A 34 -9.61 -4.94 -1.92
CA VAL A 34 -8.34 -5.61 -2.17
C VAL A 34 -7.27 -4.54 -2.34
N CYS A 35 -6.08 -4.75 -1.78
CA CYS A 35 -4.93 -3.88 -1.97
C CYS A 35 -3.81 -4.67 -2.66
N TYR A 36 -3.34 -4.18 -3.81
CA TYR A 36 -2.21 -4.76 -4.54
C TYR A 36 -0.97 -3.88 -4.40
N GLU A 37 0.17 -4.51 -4.09
CA GLU A 37 1.49 -3.87 -4.04
C GLU A 37 2.46 -4.65 -4.93
N GLU A 38 3.14 -3.95 -5.84
CA GLU A 38 4.10 -4.58 -6.74
C GLU A 38 5.39 -5.02 -6.04
N ALA A 39 5.75 -4.37 -4.94
CA ALA A 39 6.91 -4.73 -4.14
C ALA A 39 6.67 -5.94 -3.25
N SER A 40 7.77 -6.48 -2.72
CA SER A 40 7.76 -7.50 -1.68
C SER A 40 7.52 -6.92 -0.28
N ALA A 41 7.41 -5.59 -0.14
CA ALA A 41 7.22 -4.90 1.12
C ALA A 41 6.36 -3.63 0.92
N VAL A 42 5.72 -3.18 1.99
CA VAL A 42 4.99 -1.91 2.03
C VAL A 42 5.95 -0.73 2.22
N GLY A 43 5.50 0.49 1.94
CA GLY A 43 6.28 1.72 2.13
C GLY A 43 6.48 2.54 0.85
N GLY A 44 6.15 1.98 -0.31
CA GLY A 44 6.21 2.67 -1.60
C GLY A 44 7.62 3.22 -1.89
N ASN A 45 7.71 4.49 -2.30
CA ASN A 45 8.99 5.14 -2.66
C ASN A 45 9.99 5.24 -1.50
N TRP A 46 9.57 5.05 -0.25
CA TRP A 46 10.44 5.11 0.92
C TRP A 46 11.29 3.84 1.09
N VAL A 47 10.94 2.76 0.39
CA VAL A 47 11.80 1.58 0.28
C VAL A 47 12.97 1.92 -0.64
N TYR A 48 14.15 2.17 -0.03
CA TYR A 48 15.37 2.42 -0.78
C TYR A 48 15.82 1.15 -1.49
N ASP A 49 16.04 1.24 -2.80
CA ASP A 49 16.56 0.16 -3.62
C ASP A 49 17.42 0.75 -4.74
N ASP A 50 18.72 0.47 -4.72
CA ASP A 50 19.68 0.88 -5.73
C ASP A 50 19.95 -0.18 -6.79
N SER A 51 19.33 -1.37 -6.63
CA SER A 51 19.50 -2.51 -7.54
C SER A 51 18.40 -2.65 -8.59
N SER A 52 17.32 -1.86 -8.51
CA SER A 52 16.14 -2.00 -9.37
C SER A 52 15.86 -0.72 -10.18
N ASP A 53 15.20 -0.89 -11.32
CA ASP A 53 14.63 0.22 -12.12
C ASP A 53 13.42 0.89 -11.45
N ARG A 54 13.07 0.48 -10.23
CA ARG A 54 11.95 1.04 -9.49
C ARG A 54 12.28 2.41 -8.96
N ARG A 55 11.29 3.29 -9.01
CA ARG A 55 11.40 4.60 -8.37
C ARG A 55 11.48 4.40 -6.85
N SER A 56 12.58 4.87 -6.26
CA SER A 56 12.81 4.87 -4.82
C SER A 56 13.45 6.20 -4.41
N VAL A 57 13.47 6.45 -3.12
CA VAL A 57 14.23 7.57 -2.55
C VAL A 57 15.73 7.35 -2.71
N TYR A 58 16.51 8.42 -2.69
CA TYR A 58 17.96 8.34 -2.63
C TYR A 58 18.43 7.99 -1.22
N LYS A 59 19.63 7.40 -1.10
CA LYS A 59 20.25 7.00 0.18
C LYS A 59 20.33 8.14 1.21
N ALA A 60 20.50 9.38 0.74
CA ALA A 60 20.59 10.56 1.58
C ALA A 60 19.24 11.26 1.82
N THR A 61 18.13 10.72 1.31
CA THR A 61 16.82 11.38 1.40
C THR A 61 16.38 11.53 2.85
N ARG A 62 15.89 12.73 3.15
CA ARG A 62 15.20 13.07 4.37
C ARG A 62 13.81 13.63 4.05
N LEU A 63 12.91 13.53 5.01
CA LEU A 63 11.63 14.21 4.92
C LEU A 63 11.86 15.72 4.79
N ILE A 64 11.18 16.37 3.86
CA ILE A 64 11.35 17.82 3.57
C ILE A 64 10.42 18.71 4.39
N SER A 65 9.37 18.14 4.98
CA SER A 65 8.49 18.77 5.97
C SER A 65 8.84 18.29 7.37
N SER A 66 8.47 19.04 8.41
CA SER A 66 8.74 18.60 9.78
C SER A 66 7.96 17.32 10.12
N LYS A 67 8.47 16.53 11.06
CA LYS A 67 7.79 15.33 11.53
C LYS A 67 6.36 15.62 12.00
N ARG A 68 6.15 16.75 12.68
CA ARG A 68 4.83 17.17 13.20
C ARG A 68 3.81 17.45 12.09
N LEU A 69 4.25 17.91 10.93
CA LEU A 69 3.37 18.16 9.79
C LEU A 69 3.13 16.93 8.91
N SER A 70 3.92 15.88 9.13
CA SER A 70 3.94 14.69 8.24
C SER A 70 3.50 13.42 8.95
N GLU A 71 3.40 13.43 10.27
CA GLU A 71 2.86 12.30 11.02
C GLU A 71 1.35 12.13 10.74
N PHE A 72 0.89 10.90 10.87
CA PHE A 72 -0.53 10.63 10.79
C PHE A 72 -1.21 11.07 12.09
N GLU A 73 -2.40 11.62 11.99
CA GLU A 73 -3.16 12.15 13.14
C GLU A 73 -3.39 11.09 14.23
N ASP A 74 -3.61 9.85 13.82
CA ASP A 74 -3.89 8.70 14.70
C ASP A 74 -2.65 7.86 15.04
N PHE A 75 -1.46 8.28 14.56
CA PHE A 75 -0.21 7.57 14.78
C PHE A 75 0.98 8.55 14.75
N PRO A 76 1.29 9.23 15.86
CA PRO A 76 2.39 10.18 15.90
C PRO A 76 3.74 9.51 15.70
N MET A 77 4.69 10.24 15.13
CA MET A 77 6.07 9.76 14.98
C MET A 77 6.77 9.68 16.35
N PRO A 78 7.75 8.77 16.51
CA PRO A 78 8.53 8.66 17.74
C PRO A 78 9.15 10.00 18.17
N GLU A 79 9.17 10.28 19.47
CA GLU A 79 9.70 11.54 20.01
C GLU A 79 11.20 11.72 19.74
N ASP A 80 11.96 10.64 19.70
CA ASP A 80 13.40 10.61 19.41
C ASP A 80 13.75 10.80 17.93
N TYR A 81 12.75 10.86 17.03
CA TYR A 81 13.01 11.20 15.64
C TYR A 81 13.39 12.68 15.49
N PRO A 82 14.39 13.01 14.65
CA PRO A 82 14.71 14.40 14.33
C PRO A 82 13.53 15.07 13.62
N ASP A 83 13.52 16.41 13.57
CA ASP A 83 12.45 17.17 12.87
C ASP A 83 12.30 16.77 11.40
N PHE A 84 13.40 16.37 10.76
CA PHE A 84 13.44 15.88 9.39
C PHE A 84 14.00 14.45 9.35
N PRO A 85 13.15 13.43 9.58
CA PRO A 85 13.57 12.04 9.60
C PRO A 85 14.19 11.57 8.29
N SER A 86 15.12 10.63 8.39
CA SER A 86 15.71 9.95 7.23
C SER A 86 14.70 9.03 6.57
N HIS A 87 14.96 8.63 5.31
CA HIS A 87 14.12 7.67 4.61
C HIS A 87 13.95 6.34 5.37
N ARG A 88 14.98 5.90 6.11
CA ARG A 88 14.91 4.69 6.94
C ARG A 88 13.92 4.85 8.09
N GLN A 89 14.00 5.96 8.82
CA GLN A 89 13.07 6.28 9.89
C GLN A 89 11.63 6.42 9.36
N MET A 90 11.46 6.99 8.17
CA MET A 90 10.14 7.04 7.52
C MET A 90 9.62 5.66 7.17
N LEU A 91 10.48 4.78 6.63
CA LEU A 91 10.09 3.41 6.34
C LEU A 91 9.73 2.62 7.61
N ASP A 92 10.52 2.79 8.68
CA ASP A 92 10.25 2.17 9.99
C ASP A 92 8.90 2.65 10.55
N TYR A 93 8.61 3.94 10.41
CA TYR A 93 7.33 4.53 10.80
C TYR A 93 6.15 3.91 10.04
N PHE A 94 6.24 3.74 8.71
CA PHE A 94 5.16 3.12 7.92
C PHE A 94 5.00 1.63 8.22
N ASN A 95 6.09 0.91 8.47
CA ASN A 95 6.03 -0.48 8.91
C ASN A 95 5.38 -0.60 10.30
N ALA A 96 5.72 0.28 11.22
CA ALA A 96 5.09 0.34 12.54
C ALA A 96 3.59 0.65 12.46
N TYR A 97 3.20 1.58 11.58
CA TYR A 97 1.80 1.87 11.29
C TYR A 97 1.06 0.64 10.75
N ALA A 98 1.64 -0.03 9.74
CA ALA A 98 1.04 -1.22 9.16
C ALA A 98 0.88 -2.35 10.19
N ALA A 99 1.86 -2.52 11.08
CA ALA A 99 1.80 -3.49 12.18
C ALA A 99 0.74 -3.12 13.22
N ARG A 100 0.69 -1.84 13.64
CA ARG A 100 -0.25 -1.33 14.65
C ARG A 100 -1.71 -1.57 14.28
N PHE A 101 -2.04 -1.42 13.00
CA PHE A 101 -3.39 -1.56 12.49
C PHE A 101 -3.63 -2.90 11.76
N ASN A 102 -2.68 -3.84 11.86
CA ASN A 102 -2.75 -5.17 11.24
C ASN A 102 -3.09 -5.14 9.74
N LEU A 103 -2.42 -4.25 8.99
CA LEU A 103 -2.70 -4.04 7.58
C LEU A 103 -2.02 -5.05 6.65
N LEU A 104 -0.86 -5.61 7.04
CA LEU A 104 -0.06 -6.50 6.19
C LEU A 104 -0.84 -7.70 5.65
N PRO A 105 -1.69 -8.40 6.44
CA PRO A 105 -2.50 -9.52 5.93
C PRO A 105 -3.55 -9.11 4.88
N LYS A 106 -3.78 -7.82 4.70
CA LYS A 106 -4.77 -7.25 3.77
C LYS A 106 -4.15 -6.75 2.47
N VAL A 107 -2.82 -6.81 2.35
CA VAL A 107 -2.07 -6.37 1.17
C VAL A 107 -1.56 -7.58 0.41
N VAL A 108 -1.85 -7.65 -0.87
CA VAL A 108 -1.32 -8.67 -1.78
C VAL A 108 -0.01 -8.12 -2.37
N LEU A 109 1.10 -8.55 -1.79
CA LEU A 109 2.45 -8.16 -2.22
C LEU A 109 2.85 -8.86 -3.52
N ASN A 110 3.96 -8.41 -4.14
CA ASN A 110 4.50 -8.95 -5.39
C ASN A 110 3.47 -9.02 -6.53
N THR A 111 2.52 -8.10 -6.51
CA THR A 111 1.41 -8.08 -7.48
C THR A 111 1.25 -6.70 -8.07
N ARG A 112 1.63 -6.57 -9.33
CA ARG A 112 1.51 -5.33 -10.09
C ARG A 112 0.13 -5.21 -10.73
N VAL A 113 -0.48 -4.05 -10.65
CA VAL A 113 -1.66 -3.72 -11.45
C VAL A 113 -1.21 -3.15 -12.79
N GLU A 114 -1.43 -3.90 -13.87
CA GLU A 114 -1.01 -3.50 -15.23
C GLU A 114 -2.05 -2.66 -15.94
N SER A 115 -3.31 -2.84 -15.60
CA SER A 115 -4.40 -2.11 -16.22
C SER A 115 -5.58 -1.91 -15.28
N ALA A 116 -6.24 -0.78 -15.41
CA ALA A 116 -7.54 -0.50 -14.82
C ALA A 116 -8.42 0.16 -15.89
N LYS A 117 -9.54 -0.46 -16.24
CA LYS A 117 -10.46 0.04 -17.27
C LYS A 117 -11.86 0.18 -16.72
N ARG A 118 -12.47 1.34 -16.93
CA ARG A 118 -13.88 1.54 -16.59
C ARG A 118 -14.75 0.80 -17.62
N MET A 119 -15.67 0.00 -17.11
CA MET A 119 -16.62 -0.77 -17.91
C MET A 119 -17.89 0.06 -18.18
N GLY A 120 -18.68 -0.37 -19.16
CA GLY A 120 -19.93 0.31 -19.52
C GLY A 120 -20.99 0.30 -18.42
N ASP A 121 -20.92 -0.62 -17.47
CA ASP A 121 -21.77 -0.72 -16.28
C ASP A 121 -21.32 0.18 -15.11
N GLY A 122 -20.26 0.99 -15.32
CA GLY A 122 -19.70 1.88 -14.31
C GLY A 122 -18.69 1.22 -13.36
N LYS A 123 -18.49 -0.08 -13.44
CA LYS A 123 -17.48 -0.83 -12.65
C LYS A 123 -16.09 -0.71 -13.28
N TRP A 124 -15.08 -1.16 -12.53
CA TRP A 124 -13.71 -1.22 -12.99
C TRP A 124 -13.26 -2.65 -13.19
N SER A 125 -12.66 -2.93 -14.34
CA SER A 125 -11.90 -4.15 -14.58
C SER A 125 -10.44 -3.86 -14.26
N VAL A 126 -9.87 -4.61 -13.28
CA VAL A 126 -8.49 -4.47 -12.85
C VAL A 126 -7.73 -5.73 -13.22
N GLY A 127 -6.60 -5.56 -13.91
CA GLY A 127 -5.71 -6.63 -14.36
C GLY A 127 -4.46 -6.70 -13.48
N PRO A 128 -4.45 -7.49 -12.39
CA PRO A 128 -3.24 -7.74 -11.63
C PRO A 128 -2.37 -8.79 -12.34
N SER A 129 -1.04 -8.59 -12.26
CA SER A 129 -0.01 -9.55 -12.69
C SER A 129 0.88 -9.85 -11.50
N CYS A 130 1.07 -11.13 -11.19
CA CYS A 130 1.89 -11.59 -10.09
C CYS A 130 3.22 -12.14 -10.61
N SER A 131 4.33 -11.71 -10.05
CA SER A 131 5.68 -12.21 -10.37
C SER A 131 5.94 -13.65 -9.88
N LEU A 132 5.16 -14.11 -8.92
CA LEU A 132 5.14 -15.49 -8.44
C LEU A 132 3.79 -16.07 -8.86
N ARG A 133 3.78 -17.13 -9.66
CA ARG A 133 2.59 -17.83 -10.21
C ARG A 133 1.34 -17.71 -9.31
N CYS A 134 0.69 -16.57 -9.31
CA CYS A 134 -0.60 -16.36 -8.68
C CYS A 134 -1.71 -16.68 -9.69
N ARG A 135 -2.69 -17.44 -9.25
CA ARG A 135 -3.87 -17.76 -10.07
C ARG A 135 -4.58 -16.45 -10.42
N ARG A 136 -4.88 -16.24 -11.70
CA ARG A 136 -5.74 -15.15 -12.17
C ARG A 136 -7.03 -15.17 -11.36
N ILE A 137 -7.24 -14.13 -10.58
CA ILE A 137 -8.52 -13.90 -9.91
C ILE A 137 -9.43 -13.27 -10.96
N HIS A 138 -10.35 -14.05 -11.50
CA HIS A 138 -11.39 -13.55 -12.40
C HIS A 138 -12.50 -12.96 -11.51
N TRP A 139 -12.62 -11.67 -11.56
CA TRP A 139 -13.76 -10.97 -10.98
C TRP A 139 -14.94 -11.17 -11.92
N ARG A 140 -15.87 -12.04 -11.57
CA ARG A 140 -17.19 -12.11 -12.23
C ARG A 140 -18.12 -11.18 -11.46
N SER A 141 -18.80 -10.33 -12.21
CA SER A 141 -19.96 -9.50 -11.81
C SER A 141 -21.07 -10.33 -11.22
#